data_5287e0931f4f050f8920c2049a51c840
#
_entry.id   5287e0931f4f050f8920c2049a51c840
#
_cell.length_a   1.000
_cell.length_b   1.000
_cell.length_c   1.000
_cell.angle_alpha   90.00
_cell.angle_beta   90.00
_cell.angle_gamma   90.00
#
_symmetry.space_group_name_H-M   'P 1'
#
loop_
_entity.id
_entity.type
_entity.pdbx_description
1 polymer ?
#
loop_
_entity_poly.entity_id
_entity_poly.type
_entity_poly.pdbx_seq_one_letter_code
_entity_poly.pdbx_strand_id
1 'polypeptide(L)'
;MAESFSGEDSPDGWPGHIWCEGRTFVHLKESQERPTHMPRGPAAKSGTGFMNPAMAPARTRSVLLLQDALEYGWINGDRPIRALDALCATGIRVRRWRNEISPEHQGRLHITANDLDSEALDWALVSTTSDEFTQSIVDIDDEQLQPEFIERNGIKFQRCDARMAMIQGSFQWIDVDPFGSPISFIDGALQALGRVGVLEVTATDTAALTGSSSTSGMRRYGHKGIVDLYAHDDAVRVLLGTIATRAAQLDRAIEPILALFDGHHVRVSVLVRKSKQGADRNRELMGWRIRTEGKPYKFSVHPSPEEMEKASGPMWIGPLWNGEICSRLTEDHAVATCLARVLDIEKGAKLGLQWSEDDHVYAEREIRRSVRHIADAAPLLSSEHLLLPFDLLPRLADVGSLPTMERLIDALNEAGHQTARVPDLRPFIATHAPLDTVLEALRSFESTK
;
A
#
# COMPACT_ATOMS: atom_id res chain seq x y z
N MET A 1 -12.67 34.00 -8.78
CA MET A 1 -12.07 33.67 -10.08
C MET A 1 -11.07 32.56 -9.78
N ALA A 2 -11.27 31.36 -10.27
CA ALA A 2 -10.29 30.30 -10.14
C ALA A 2 -9.10 30.69 -11.05
N GLU A 3 -7.92 30.79 -10.49
CA GLU A 3 -6.69 30.96 -11.26
C GLU A 3 -6.56 29.78 -12.19
N SER A 4 -6.35 30.01 -13.46
CA SER A 4 -6.19 28.96 -14.46
C SER A 4 -4.93 28.17 -14.17
N PHE A 5 -5.06 26.86 -14.15
CA PHE A 5 -3.94 25.91 -14.07
C PHE A 5 -3.20 25.94 -15.41
N SER A 6 -2.09 26.67 -15.50
CA SER A 6 -1.37 26.89 -16.76
C SER A 6 -0.10 26.05 -16.92
N GLY A 7 0.51 25.63 -15.81
CA GLY A 7 1.77 24.88 -15.81
C GLY A 7 2.97 25.58 -16.46
N GLU A 8 2.85 26.91 -16.72
CA GLU A 8 3.86 27.70 -17.40
C GLU A 8 4.88 28.34 -16.44
N ASP A 9 4.46 28.60 -15.18
CA ASP A 9 5.32 29.22 -14.18
C ASP A 9 5.85 28.19 -13.18
N SER A 10 7.12 28.31 -12.84
CA SER A 10 7.72 27.50 -11.79
C SER A 10 7.12 27.86 -10.43
N PRO A 11 6.74 26.88 -9.60
CA PRO A 11 6.18 27.16 -8.27
C PRO A 11 7.18 27.88 -7.37
N ASP A 12 6.67 28.63 -6.39
CA ASP A 12 7.52 29.37 -5.45
C ASP A 12 8.47 28.44 -4.70
N GLY A 13 9.77 28.80 -4.73
CA GLY A 13 10.84 27.99 -4.12
C GLY A 13 11.40 26.85 -5.01
N TRP A 14 10.98 26.79 -6.29
CA TRP A 14 11.56 25.87 -7.26
C TRP A 14 13.06 26.23 -7.54
N PRO A 15 13.97 25.23 -7.73
CA PRO A 15 13.77 23.78 -7.74
C PRO A 15 13.74 23.11 -6.35
N GLY A 16 13.97 23.83 -5.28
CA GLY A 16 14.05 23.31 -3.93
C GLY A 16 15.20 22.32 -3.72
N HIS A 17 15.04 21.42 -2.75
CA HIS A 17 15.97 20.32 -2.54
C HIS A 17 15.63 19.14 -3.44
N ILE A 18 16.62 18.63 -4.18
CA ILE A 18 16.43 17.51 -5.10
C ILE A 18 16.84 16.22 -4.41
N TRP A 19 15.93 15.24 -4.44
CA TRP A 19 16.12 13.89 -3.92
C TRP A 19 15.81 12.85 -4.98
N CYS A 20 16.46 11.67 -4.93
CA CYS A 20 16.15 10.56 -5.80
C CYS A 20 15.39 9.49 -5.04
N GLU A 21 14.16 9.20 -5.44
CA GLU A 21 13.38 8.08 -4.92
C GLU A 21 13.10 7.10 -6.06
N GLY A 22 13.61 5.87 -5.95
CA GLY A 22 13.57 4.94 -7.05
C GLY A 22 14.38 5.47 -8.24
N ARG A 23 13.78 5.52 -9.43
CA ARG A 23 14.36 6.13 -10.64
C ARG A 23 13.80 7.54 -10.92
N THR A 24 13.25 8.17 -9.91
CA THR A 24 12.53 9.44 -10.05
C THR A 24 13.12 10.52 -9.16
N PHE A 25 13.34 11.70 -9.73
CA PHE A 25 13.79 12.86 -8.98
C PHE A 25 12.59 13.53 -8.31
N VAL A 26 12.73 13.81 -7.03
CA VAL A 26 11.73 14.50 -6.22
C VAL A 26 12.27 15.89 -5.90
N HIS A 27 11.51 16.91 -6.23
CA HIS A 27 11.80 18.26 -5.85
C HIS A 27 11.01 18.58 -4.59
N LEU A 28 11.71 18.86 -3.51
CA LEU A 28 11.13 19.15 -2.21
C LEU A 28 11.24 20.65 -1.95
N LYS A 29 10.13 21.29 -1.64
CA LYS A 29 10.16 22.67 -1.17
C LYS A 29 11.05 22.74 0.07
N GLU A 30 11.97 23.75 0.15
CA GLU A 30 12.80 23.93 1.33
C GLU A 30 11.90 24.02 2.55
N SER A 31 12.18 23.18 3.55
CA SER A 31 11.38 23.14 4.76
C SER A 31 11.60 24.43 5.54
N GLN A 32 10.57 25.25 5.68
CA GLN A 32 10.52 26.20 6.77
C GLN A 32 10.66 25.40 8.07
N GLU A 33 11.54 25.85 8.97
CA GLU A 33 11.74 25.23 10.27
C GLU A 33 10.39 24.90 10.92
N ARG A 34 10.18 23.61 11.23
CA ARG A 34 8.95 23.17 11.90
C ARG A 34 8.80 23.89 13.22
N PRO A 35 7.70 24.59 13.48
CA PRO A 35 7.44 25.13 14.82
C PRO A 35 7.48 24.00 15.85
N THR A 36 8.20 24.21 16.95
CA THR A 36 8.43 23.19 17.99
C THR A 36 7.17 22.65 18.67
N HIS A 37 6.03 23.30 18.47
CA HIS A 37 4.73 22.92 19.05
C HIS A 37 3.84 22.05 18.15
N MET A 38 4.27 21.74 16.90
CA MET A 38 3.49 20.86 16.04
C MET A 38 3.64 19.39 16.45
N PRO A 39 2.54 18.60 16.46
CA PRO A 39 2.59 17.17 16.74
C PRO A 39 3.55 16.45 15.80
N ARG A 40 4.43 15.62 16.36
CA ARG A 40 5.26 14.71 15.56
C ARG A 40 4.39 13.56 15.08
N GLY A 41 4.06 13.52 13.77
CA GLY A 41 3.28 12.43 13.21
C GLY A 41 2.93 12.65 11.75
N PRO A 42 2.45 11.60 11.04
CA PRO A 42 2.12 11.67 9.62
C PRO A 42 0.98 12.63 9.28
N ALA A 43 0.18 13.03 10.26
CA ALA A 43 -0.92 13.99 10.11
C ALA A 43 -0.51 15.47 10.16
N ALA A 44 0.77 15.78 10.41
CA ALA A 44 1.26 17.14 10.46
C ALA A 44 1.45 17.66 9.04
N LYS A 45 0.40 18.28 8.45
CA LYS A 45 0.51 19.06 7.22
C LYS A 45 1.46 20.20 7.45
N SER A 46 2.61 20.18 6.81
CA SER A 46 3.47 21.35 6.69
C SER A 46 3.65 21.68 5.22
N GLY A 47 2.83 22.60 4.71
CA GLY A 47 2.98 23.18 3.36
C GLY A 47 2.25 22.43 2.24
N THR A 48 2.00 23.16 1.18
CA THR A 48 1.59 22.69 -0.15
C THR A 48 2.72 21.90 -0.80
N GLY A 49 2.41 20.88 -1.58
CA GLY A 49 3.43 20.05 -2.23
C GLY A 49 4.09 19.02 -1.29
N PHE A 50 3.40 18.56 -0.26
CA PHE A 50 3.92 17.62 0.73
C PHE A 50 4.21 16.23 0.13
N MET A 51 5.43 15.74 0.33
CA MET A 51 5.82 14.35 0.08
C MET A 51 6.25 13.70 1.39
N ASN A 52 5.69 12.53 1.71
CA ASN A 52 6.10 11.76 2.88
C ASN A 52 7.14 10.70 2.48
N PRO A 53 8.43 10.82 2.88
CA PRO A 53 9.45 9.83 2.59
C PRO A 53 9.14 8.44 3.19
N ALA A 54 8.42 8.39 4.32
CA ALA A 54 8.02 7.12 4.94
C ALA A 54 7.06 6.28 4.07
N MET A 55 6.45 6.89 3.03
CA MET A 55 5.61 6.20 2.05
C MET A 55 6.41 5.61 0.86
N ALA A 56 7.72 5.79 0.80
CA ALA A 56 8.55 5.23 -0.28
C ALA A 56 8.40 3.71 -0.44
N PRO A 57 8.35 2.90 0.64
CA PRO A 57 8.08 1.47 0.53
C PRO A 57 6.74 1.15 -0.13
N ALA A 58 5.68 1.89 0.21
CA ALA A 58 4.36 1.71 -0.37
C ALA A 58 4.35 2.03 -1.88
N ARG A 59 5.07 3.07 -2.30
CA ARG A 59 5.23 3.43 -3.72
C ARG A 59 6.05 2.39 -4.48
N THR A 60 7.11 1.84 -3.88
CA THR A 60 7.90 0.73 -4.46
C THR A 60 7.02 -0.49 -4.71
N ARG A 61 6.22 -0.92 -3.72
CA ARG A 61 5.30 -2.05 -3.89
C ARG A 61 4.24 -1.78 -4.95
N SER A 62 3.72 -0.56 -5.04
CA SER A 62 2.77 -0.16 -6.09
C SER A 62 3.37 -0.28 -7.50
N VAL A 63 4.62 0.13 -7.70
CA VAL A 63 5.35 -0.06 -8.98
C VAL A 63 5.47 -1.54 -9.31
N LEU A 64 5.92 -2.35 -8.36
CA LEU A 64 6.13 -3.78 -8.57
C LEU A 64 4.83 -4.53 -8.90
N LEU A 65 3.74 -4.23 -8.20
CA LEU A 65 2.43 -4.83 -8.47
C LEU A 65 1.88 -4.41 -9.83
N LEU A 66 2.08 -3.16 -10.23
CA LEU A 66 1.66 -2.68 -11.55
C LEU A 66 2.52 -3.28 -12.68
N GLN A 67 3.85 -3.42 -12.48
CA GLN A 67 4.74 -4.13 -13.39
C GLN A 67 4.30 -5.58 -13.55
N ASP A 68 4.05 -6.29 -12.45
CA ASP A 68 3.57 -7.67 -12.45
C ASP A 68 2.22 -7.82 -13.18
N ALA A 69 1.30 -6.86 -12.98
CA ALA A 69 0.02 -6.86 -13.69
C ALA A 69 0.15 -6.70 -15.21
N LEU A 70 1.10 -5.89 -15.64
CA LEU A 70 1.39 -5.67 -17.06
C LEU A 70 2.12 -6.87 -17.68
N GLU A 71 3.06 -7.47 -16.96
CA GLU A 71 3.86 -8.59 -17.41
C GLU A 71 3.05 -9.88 -17.52
N TYR A 72 2.29 -10.22 -16.47
CA TYR A 72 1.50 -11.45 -16.41
C TYR A 72 0.04 -11.29 -16.85
N GLY A 73 -0.41 -10.08 -17.17
CA GLY A 73 -1.71 -9.82 -17.77
C GLY A 73 -2.95 -10.17 -16.93
N TRP A 74 -2.82 -10.34 -15.61
CA TRP A 74 -3.90 -10.83 -14.73
C TRP A 74 -5.06 -9.84 -14.52
N ILE A 75 -4.93 -8.58 -14.92
CA ILE A 75 -6.04 -7.62 -14.92
C ILE A 75 -6.78 -7.64 -16.27
N ASN A 76 -6.05 -7.45 -17.37
CA ASN A 76 -6.66 -7.12 -18.67
C ASN A 76 -5.98 -7.83 -19.86
N GLY A 77 -5.16 -8.85 -19.60
CA GLY A 77 -4.30 -9.47 -20.60
C GLY A 77 -3.36 -8.43 -21.21
N ASP A 78 -3.21 -8.43 -22.53
CA ASP A 78 -2.34 -7.47 -23.25
C ASP A 78 -2.98 -6.10 -23.51
N ARG A 79 -4.18 -5.86 -23.01
CA ARG A 79 -4.86 -4.57 -23.22
C ARG A 79 -4.26 -3.47 -22.33
N PRO A 80 -4.43 -2.20 -22.72
CA PRO A 80 -3.98 -1.07 -21.93
C PRO A 80 -4.56 -1.03 -20.50
N ILE A 81 -3.75 -0.61 -19.54
CA ILE A 81 -4.14 -0.30 -18.18
C ILE A 81 -4.24 1.22 -18.04
N ARG A 82 -5.43 1.71 -17.72
CA ARG A 82 -5.64 3.11 -17.34
C ARG A 82 -5.53 3.19 -15.82
N ALA A 83 -4.49 3.90 -15.36
CA ALA A 83 -4.18 4.08 -13.95
C ALA A 83 -4.52 5.52 -13.50
N LEU A 84 -5.15 5.64 -12.34
CA LEU A 84 -5.46 6.90 -11.67
C LEU A 84 -4.76 6.95 -10.31
N ASP A 85 -3.94 7.96 -10.09
CA ASP A 85 -3.62 8.44 -8.75
C ASP A 85 -4.61 9.55 -8.41
N ALA A 86 -5.55 9.26 -7.52
CA ALA A 86 -6.69 10.13 -7.24
C ALA A 86 -6.33 11.36 -6.40
N LEU A 87 -5.19 11.32 -5.71
CA LEU A 87 -4.70 12.33 -4.75
C LEU A 87 -3.16 12.41 -4.89
N CYS A 88 -2.70 12.82 -6.08
CA CYS A 88 -1.31 12.62 -6.49
C CYS A 88 -0.30 13.53 -5.80
N ALA A 89 -0.75 14.61 -5.13
CA ALA A 89 0.12 15.62 -4.53
C ALA A 89 1.24 16.06 -5.53
N THR A 90 2.51 15.85 -5.18
CA THR A 90 3.66 16.18 -6.05
C THR A 90 3.88 15.22 -7.22
N GLY A 91 2.96 14.29 -7.47
CA GLY A 91 3.03 13.35 -8.59
C GLY A 91 4.11 12.28 -8.49
N ILE A 92 4.78 12.12 -7.34
CA ILE A 92 5.89 11.16 -7.18
C ILE A 92 5.50 9.74 -7.55
N ARG A 93 4.30 9.26 -7.17
CA ARG A 93 3.84 7.90 -7.45
C ARG A 93 3.65 7.68 -8.95
N VAL A 94 2.93 8.56 -9.62
CA VAL A 94 2.68 8.44 -11.08
C VAL A 94 3.97 8.55 -11.90
N ARG A 95 4.92 9.38 -11.45
CA ARG A 95 6.23 9.51 -12.08
C ARG A 95 7.07 8.25 -11.88
N ARG A 96 7.01 7.61 -10.70
CA ARG A 96 7.62 6.30 -10.45
C ARG A 96 7.01 5.22 -11.33
N TRP A 97 5.67 5.16 -11.48
CA TRP A 97 5.03 4.26 -12.44
C TRP A 97 5.57 4.50 -13.85
N ARG A 98 5.70 5.76 -14.28
CA ARG A 98 6.20 6.08 -15.61
C ARG A 98 7.67 5.72 -15.82
N ASN A 99 8.53 5.96 -14.83
CA ASN A 99 9.97 5.84 -14.97
C ASN A 99 10.50 4.42 -14.66
N GLU A 100 9.77 3.64 -13.86
CA GLU A 100 10.23 2.35 -13.33
C GLU A 100 9.58 1.14 -14.02
N ILE A 101 8.36 1.29 -14.58
CA ILE A 101 7.76 0.24 -15.43
C ILE A 101 8.66 0.03 -16.65
N SER A 102 8.85 -1.26 -17.02
CA SER A 102 9.74 -1.62 -18.12
C SER A 102 9.30 -0.98 -19.45
N PRO A 103 10.24 -0.57 -20.32
CA PRO A 103 9.92 0.15 -21.57
C PRO A 103 8.93 -0.58 -22.47
N GLU A 104 8.97 -1.91 -22.49
CA GLU A 104 8.08 -2.77 -23.30
C GLU A 104 6.61 -2.65 -22.87
N HIS A 105 6.35 -2.29 -21.60
CA HIS A 105 5.01 -2.16 -21.06
C HIS A 105 4.50 -0.72 -21.00
N GLN A 106 5.38 0.27 -21.15
CA GLN A 106 5.01 1.69 -21.04
C GLN A 106 3.93 2.12 -22.05
N GLY A 107 3.95 1.56 -23.28
CA GLY A 107 2.93 1.83 -24.29
C GLY A 107 1.53 1.33 -23.93
N ARG A 108 1.41 0.44 -22.96
CA ARG A 108 0.14 -0.10 -22.44
C ARG A 108 -0.36 0.61 -21.19
N LEU A 109 0.41 1.54 -20.63
CA LEU A 109 0.10 2.25 -19.38
C LEU A 109 -0.30 3.69 -19.67
N HIS A 110 -1.57 4.02 -19.41
CA HIS A 110 -2.11 5.37 -19.49
C HIS A 110 -2.33 5.90 -18.07
N ILE A 111 -1.59 6.92 -17.70
CA ILE A 111 -1.55 7.43 -16.32
C ILE A 111 -2.35 8.73 -16.24
N THR A 112 -3.22 8.84 -15.25
CA THR A 112 -3.88 10.07 -14.83
C THR A 112 -3.45 10.40 -13.41
N ALA A 113 -2.95 11.62 -13.21
CA ALA A 113 -2.62 12.22 -11.92
C ALA A 113 -3.67 13.28 -11.60
N ASN A 114 -4.34 13.15 -10.47
CA ASN A 114 -5.35 14.11 -10.04
C ASN A 114 -5.02 14.66 -8.65
N ASP A 115 -5.19 15.95 -8.47
CA ASP A 115 -5.25 16.57 -7.16
C ASP A 115 -6.20 17.79 -7.20
N LEU A 116 -6.69 18.20 -6.04
CA LEU A 116 -7.48 19.41 -5.88
C LEU A 116 -6.58 20.64 -5.66
N ASP A 117 -5.39 20.39 -5.09
CA ASP A 117 -4.42 21.43 -4.76
C ASP A 117 -3.62 21.84 -6.01
N SER A 118 -3.82 23.09 -6.46
CA SER A 118 -3.13 23.63 -7.64
C SER A 118 -1.62 23.70 -7.44
N GLU A 119 -1.14 24.14 -6.27
CA GLU A 119 0.30 24.26 -6.01
C GLU A 119 0.98 22.89 -6.03
N ALA A 120 0.31 21.84 -5.49
CA ALA A 120 0.82 20.48 -5.59
C ALA A 120 0.94 20.01 -7.04
N LEU A 121 -0.07 20.33 -7.88
CA LEU A 121 -0.04 19.99 -9.30
C LEU A 121 1.02 20.79 -10.08
N ASP A 122 1.26 22.05 -9.75
CA ASP A 122 2.33 22.86 -10.36
C ASP A 122 3.70 22.22 -10.06
N TRP A 123 3.95 21.81 -8.80
CA TRP A 123 5.14 21.04 -8.45
C TRP A 123 5.25 19.72 -9.21
N ALA A 124 4.14 18.99 -9.35
CA ALA A 124 4.09 17.74 -10.09
C ALA A 124 4.42 17.93 -11.57
N LEU A 125 3.87 18.93 -12.21
CA LEU A 125 4.09 19.25 -13.62
C LEU A 125 5.53 19.65 -13.90
N VAL A 126 6.07 20.61 -13.13
CA VAL A 126 7.43 21.09 -13.34
C VAL A 126 8.44 19.98 -13.02
N SER A 127 8.20 19.20 -11.98
CA SER A 127 9.02 18.02 -11.66
C SER A 127 9.00 16.98 -12.79
N THR A 128 7.85 16.78 -13.45
CA THR A 128 7.73 15.83 -14.56
C THR A 128 8.47 16.32 -15.81
N THR A 129 8.53 17.61 -16.04
CA THR A 129 9.32 18.21 -17.13
C THR A 129 10.81 17.92 -16.94
N SER A 130 11.29 17.88 -15.70
CA SER A 130 12.70 17.56 -15.39
C SER A 130 13.09 16.10 -15.66
N ASP A 131 12.12 15.19 -15.79
CA ASP A 131 12.38 13.78 -16.06
C ASP A 131 12.89 13.54 -17.49
N GLU A 132 12.91 14.56 -18.36
CA GLU A 132 13.36 14.53 -19.77
C GLU A 132 13.25 13.15 -20.44
N PHE A 133 12.05 12.73 -20.75
CA PHE A 133 11.79 11.75 -21.79
C PHE A 133 11.10 12.44 -22.94
N THR A 134 11.84 12.56 -24.05
CA THR A 134 11.39 12.94 -25.39
C THR A 134 9.96 13.49 -25.50
N GLN A 135 9.90 14.81 -25.76
CA GLN A 135 8.73 15.51 -26.24
C GLN A 135 7.93 14.67 -27.23
N SER A 136 6.73 14.33 -26.88
CA SER A 136 5.64 14.28 -27.81
C SER A 136 4.59 15.27 -27.30
N ILE A 137 4.69 16.50 -27.76
CA ILE A 137 3.62 17.50 -27.66
C ILE A 137 2.52 16.94 -28.54
N VAL A 138 1.44 16.52 -27.93
CA VAL A 138 0.19 16.30 -28.64
C VAL A 138 -0.54 17.61 -28.53
N ASP A 139 -0.54 18.40 -29.59
CA ASP A 139 -1.47 19.50 -29.77
C ASP A 139 -2.88 18.92 -29.79
N ILE A 140 -3.65 19.19 -28.75
CA ILE A 140 -5.06 18.81 -28.70
C ILE A 140 -5.87 20.12 -28.93
N ASP A 141 -6.19 20.35 -30.18
CA ASP A 141 -7.30 21.22 -30.58
C ASP A 141 -8.60 20.44 -30.33
N ASP A 142 -9.25 20.65 -29.20
CA ASP A 142 -10.68 20.29 -29.05
C ASP A 142 -11.35 21.13 -27.97
N GLU A 143 -12.11 22.12 -28.42
CA GLU A 143 -12.94 23.04 -27.64
C GLU A 143 -14.22 22.36 -27.13
N GLN A 144 -14.13 21.31 -26.29
CA GLN A 144 -15.31 20.76 -25.63
C GLN A 144 -15.07 20.51 -24.15
N LEU A 145 -15.68 21.34 -23.30
CA LEU A 145 -16.12 21.15 -21.87
C LEU A 145 -15.55 19.94 -21.13
N GLN A 146 -14.26 19.73 -21.25
CA GLN A 146 -13.52 18.74 -20.46
C GLN A 146 -12.81 19.46 -19.32
N PRO A 147 -12.63 18.84 -18.14
CA PRO A 147 -11.80 19.43 -17.11
C PRO A 147 -10.44 19.75 -17.71
N GLU A 148 -9.92 20.95 -17.42
CA GLU A 148 -8.58 21.35 -17.86
C GLU A 148 -7.57 20.26 -17.47
N PHE A 149 -6.92 19.67 -18.45
CA PHE A 149 -5.84 18.72 -18.21
C PHE A 149 -4.60 19.13 -19.00
N ILE A 150 -3.46 18.84 -18.42
CA ILE A 150 -2.15 19.03 -19.06
C ILE A 150 -1.49 17.66 -19.17
N GLU A 151 -0.99 17.30 -20.35
CA GLU A 151 -0.21 16.10 -20.53
C GLU A 151 1.29 16.43 -20.53
N ARG A 152 2.05 15.71 -19.71
CA ARG A 152 3.52 15.78 -19.63
C ARG A 152 4.10 14.38 -19.51
N ASN A 153 5.06 14.04 -20.33
CA ASN A 153 5.76 12.75 -20.32
C ASN A 153 4.81 11.52 -20.29
N GLY A 154 3.67 11.59 -21.03
CA GLY A 154 2.66 10.54 -21.06
C GLY A 154 1.85 10.39 -19.77
N ILE A 155 1.84 11.41 -18.91
CA ILE A 155 1.00 11.52 -17.72
C ILE A 155 -0.01 12.65 -17.95
N LYS A 156 -1.29 12.32 -17.81
CA LYS A 156 -2.37 13.31 -17.83
C LYS A 156 -2.55 13.87 -16.42
N PHE A 157 -2.28 15.16 -16.24
CA PHE A 157 -2.53 15.88 -15.00
C PHE A 157 -3.88 16.59 -15.09
N GLN A 158 -4.69 16.47 -14.06
CA GLN A 158 -5.98 17.15 -13.97
C GLN A 158 -6.24 17.69 -12.56
N ARG A 159 -6.95 18.81 -12.48
CA ARG A 159 -7.33 19.44 -11.22
C ARG A 159 -8.82 19.30 -10.97
N CYS A 160 -9.21 18.34 -10.12
CA CYS A 160 -10.59 18.28 -9.64
C CYS A 160 -10.69 17.49 -8.33
N ASP A 161 -11.89 17.51 -7.74
CA ASP A 161 -12.20 16.61 -6.62
C ASP A 161 -11.97 15.15 -7.05
N ALA A 162 -11.28 14.37 -6.24
CA ALA A 162 -10.94 12.97 -6.55
C ALA A 162 -12.16 12.13 -6.94
N ARG A 163 -13.32 12.39 -6.32
CA ARG A 163 -14.58 11.69 -6.65
C ARG A 163 -15.08 12.06 -8.05
N MET A 164 -14.87 13.29 -8.48
CA MET A 164 -15.19 13.73 -9.84
C MET A 164 -14.24 13.09 -10.86
N ALA A 165 -12.93 13.02 -10.56
CA ALA A 165 -11.96 12.31 -11.39
C ALA A 165 -12.36 10.84 -11.60
N MET A 166 -12.85 10.18 -10.56
CA MET A 166 -13.35 8.82 -10.61
C MET A 166 -14.61 8.69 -11.47
N ILE A 167 -15.61 9.55 -11.27
CA ILE A 167 -16.89 9.51 -12.00
C ILE A 167 -16.71 9.77 -13.50
N GLN A 168 -15.80 10.64 -13.86
CA GLN A 168 -15.54 11.02 -15.27
C GLN A 168 -14.68 9.98 -16.02
N GLY A 169 -14.08 9.00 -15.32
CA GLY A 169 -13.17 8.02 -15.88
C GLY A 169 -13.68 6.59 -15.81
N SER A 170 -12.89 5.70 -16.40
CA SER A 170 -13.00 4.26 -16.22
C SER A 170 -11.59 3.68 -16.21
N PHE A 171 -11.20 3.10 -15.11
CA PHE A 171 -9.82 2.73 -14.83
C PHE A 171 -9.67 1.22 -14.58
N GLN A 172 -8.47 0.71 -14.75
CA GLN A 172 -8.09 -0.64 -14.36
C GLN A 172 -7.20 -0.63 -13.12
N TRP A 173 -6.68 0.55 -12.75
CA TRP A 173 -5.87 0.74 -11.55
C TRP A 173 -6.22 2.08 -10.90
N ILE A 174 -6.60 2.09 -9.65
CA ILE A 174 -6.88 3.31 -8.89
C ILE A 174 -6.11 3.27 -7.58
N ASP A 175 -5.34 4.32 -7.33
CA ASP A 175 -4.72 4.58 -6.02
C ASP A 175 -5.50 5.66 -5.27
N VAL A 176 -5.82 5.37 -4.01
CA VAL A 176 -6.51 6.27 -3.07
C VAL A 176 -5.64 6.40 -1.82
N ASP A 177 -4.86 7.48 -1.75
CA ASP A 177 -3.91 7.74 -0.66
C ASP A 177 -4.19 9.08 0.04
N PRO A 178 -5.33 9.23 0.74
CA PRO A 178 -5.71 10.46 1.43
C PRO A 178 -4.98 10.62 2.75
N PHE A 179 -4.97 11.85 3.27
CA PHE A 179 -4.73 12.06 4.69
C PHE A 179 -5.92 11.55 5.50
N GLY A 180 -5.66 10.71 6.52
CA GLY A 180 -6.68 10.18 7.41
C GLY A 180 -7.43 8.99 6.84
N SER A 181 -8.76 9.10 6.76
CA SER A 181 -9.64 7.99 6.37
C SER A 181 -9.97 8.00 4.88
N PRO A 182 -9.87 6.85 4.19
CA PRO A 182 -10.22 6.74 2.77
C PRO A 182 -11.72 6.57 2.51
N ILE A 183 -12.55 6.53 3.53
CA ILE A 183 -13.99 6.15 3.44
C ILE A 183 -14.76 6.97 2.40
N SER A 184 -14.47 8.27 2.29
CA SER A 184 -15.16 9.17 1.34
C SER A 184 -14.86 8.90 -0.13
N PHE A 185 -13.86 8.07 -0.43
CA PHE A 185 -13.40 7.81 -1.80
C PHE A 185 -13.70 6.38 -2.28
N ILE A 186 -13.90 5.43 -1.36
CA ILE A 186 -14.01 3.99 -1.70
C ILE A 186 -15.15 3.72 -2.69
N ASP A 187 -16.34 4.27 -2.47
CA ASP A 187 -17.50 4.02 -3.34
C ASP A 187 -17.28 4.55 -4.75
N GLY A 188 -16.70 5.75 -4.89
CA GLY A 188 -16.35 6.35 -6.18
C GLY A 188 -15.30 5.52 -6.91
N ALA A 189 -14.25 5.09 -6.20
CA ALA A 189 -13.20 4.26 -6.77
C ALA A 189 -13.74 2.90 -7.26
N LEU A 190 -14.56 2.23 -6.44
CA LEU A 190 -15.18 0.97 -6.83
C LEU A 190 -16.08 1.10 -8.07
N GLN A 191 -16.80 2.21 -8.23
CA GLN A 191 -17.65 2.48 -9.39
C GLN A 191 -16.82 2.79 -10.64
N ALA A 192 -15.71 3.51 -10.49
CA ALA A 192 -14.83 3.93 -11.58
C ALA A 192 -13.97 2.77 -12.14
N LEU A 193 -13.78 1.70 -11.39
CA LEU A 193 -13.07 0.53 -11.87
C LEU A 193 -13.85 -0.18 -12.99
N GLY A 194 -13.13 -0.67 -13.98
CA GLY A 194 -13.67 -1.53 -15.04
C GLY A 194 -14.28 -2.84 -14.50
N ARG A 195 -14.55 -3.80 -15.38
CA ARG A 195 -15.07 -5.13 -14.95
C ARG A 195 -14.09 -5.89 -14.08
N VAL A 196 -12.80 -5.69 -14.31
CA VAL A 196 -11.66 -6.15 -13.52
C VAL A 196 -10.72 -4.97 -13.37
N GLY A 197 -10.20 -4.79 -12.18
CA GLY A 197 -9.21 -3.75 -11.90
C GLY A 197 -8.68 -3.84 -10.48
N VAL A 198 -7.65 -3.08 -10.19
CA VAL A 198 -7.01 -3.00 -8.87
C VAL A 198 -7.41 -1.71 -8.19
N LEU A 199 -7.76 -1.82 -6.93
CA LEU A 199 -7.91 -0.70 -6.00
C LEU A 199 -6.81 -0.77 -4.95
N GLU A 200 -5.96 0.23 -4.90
CA GLU A 200 -5.02 0.47 -3.82
C GLU A 200 -5.58 1.51 -2.87
N VAL A 201 -5.60 1.22 -1.59
CA VAL A 201 -6.14 2.13 -0.57
C VAL A 201 -5.17 2.25 0.59
N THR A 202 -4.89 3.50 0.97
CA THR A 202 -4.14 3.83 2.18
C THR A 202 -5.06 4.46 3.22
N ALA A 203 -4.91 4.08 4.49
CA ALA A 203 -5.56 4.70 5.63
C ALA A 203 -4.51 5.07 6.69
N THR A 204 -4.45 6.35 7.05
CA THR A 204 -3.52 6.87 8.07
C THR A 204 -4.22 7.12 9.42
N ASP A 205 -5.53 6.90 9.52
CA ASP A 205 -6.29 6.99 10.77
C ASP A 205 -6.24 5.67 11.57
N THR A 206 -5.01 5.17 11.75
CA THR A 206 -4.71 3.87 12.37
C THR A 206 -5.30 3.71 13.78
N ALA A 207 -5.45 4.80 14.54
CA ALA A 207 -6.11 4.74 15.85
C ALA A 207 -7.58 4.28 15.76
N ALA A 208 -8.28 4.61 14.68
CA ALA A 208 -9.65 4.12 14.44
C ALA A 208 -9.65 2.65 14.02
N LEU A 209 -8.71 2.25 13.16
CA LEU A 209 -8.61 0.88 12.64
C LEU A 209 -8.12 -0.12 13.69
N THR A 210 -7.17 0.25 14.56
CA THR A 210 -6.65 -0.62 15.63
C THR A 210 -7.57 -0.70 16.86
N GLY A 211 -8.64 0.09 16.89
CA GLY A 211 -9.55 0.15 18.03
C GLY A 211 -9.10 1.05 19.20
N SER A 212 -7.90 1.67 19.13
CA SER A 212 -7.46 2.60 20.19
C SER A 212 -8.31 3.89 20.24
N SER A 213 -9.02 4.23 19.16
CA SER A 213 -10.09 5.22 19.12
C SER A 213 -11.41 4.53 18.74
N SER A 214 -12.02 3.81 19.70
CA SER A 214 -13.20 2.96 19.48
C SER A 214 -14.39 3.72 18.89
N THR A 215 -14.67 4.95 19.35
CA THR A 215 -15.75 5.80 18.82
C THR A 215 -15.53 6.14 17.35
N SER A 216 -14.29 6.43 16.95
CA SER A 216 -13.93 6.69 15.55
C SER A 216 -13.99 5.42 14.71
N GLY A 217 -13.52 4.29 15.25
CA GLY A 217 -13.60 2.98 14.62
C GLY A 217 -15.05 2.59 14.31
N MET A 218 -15.93 2.71 15.31
CA MET A 218 -17.36 2.43 15.13
C MET A 218 -18.00 3.36 14.10
N ARG A 219 -17.71 4.67 14.16
CA ARG A 219 -18.34 5.66 13.28
C ARG A 219 -17.87 5.55 11.83
N ARG A 220 -16.58 5.29 11.59
CA ARG A 220 -15.98 5.26 10.24
C ARG A 220 -16.04 3.89 9.59
N TYR A 221 -15.76 2.86 10.36
CA TYR A 221 -15.57 1.50 9.85
C TYR A 221 -16.62 0.51 10.36
N GLY A 222 -17.50 0.93 11.28
CA GLY A 222 -18.55 0.07 11.86
C GLY A 222 -17.98 -1.08 12.69
N HIS A 223 -16.77 -0.93 13.24
CA HIS A 223 -16.09 -2.00 13.93
C HIS A 223 -15.84 -1.71 15.40
N LYS A 224 -15.87 -2.77 16.23
CA LYS A 224 -15.42 -2.79 17.61
C LYS A 224 -14.02 -3.41 17.66
N GLY A 225 -12.99 -2.62 17.94
CA GLY A 225 -11.61 -3.10 18.05
C GLY A 225 -11.23 -3.51 19.47
N ILE A 226 -10.32 -4.48 19.58
CA ILE A 226 -9.60 -4.85 20.80
C ILE A 226 -8.14 -4.48 20.64
N VAL A 227 -7.64 -3.61 21.54
CA VAL A 227 -6.23 -3.22 21.51
C VAL A 227 -5.40 -4.30 22.22
N ASP A 228 -4.81 -5.18 21.43
CA ASP A 228 -3.90 -6.22 21.86
C ASP A 228 -2.74 -6.40 20.85
N LEU A 229 -2.01 -7.52 20.93
CA LEU A 229 -0.89 -7.79 20.02
C LEU A 229 -1.34 -7.92 18.56
N TYR A 230 -2.59 -8.25 18.28
CA TYR A 230 -3.16 -8.43 16.94
C TYR A 230 -3.80 -7.17 16.37
N ALA A 231 -3.74 -6.02 17.06
CA ALA A 231 -4.42 -4.80 16.63
C ALA A 231 -3.97 -4.30 15.24
N HIS A 232 -2.75 -4.58 14.79
CA HIS A 232 -2.27 -4.27 13.44
C HIS A 232 -2.89 -5.19 12.38
N ASP A 233 -2.97 -6.50 12.64
CA ASP A 233 -3.66 -7.45 11.76
C ASP A 233 -5.16 -7.13 11.69
N ASP A 234 -5.80 -6.84 12.82
CA ASP A 234 -7.18 -6.38 12.86
C ASP A 234 -7.39 -5.13 12.00
N ALA A 235 -6.47 -4.15 12.06
CA ALA A 235 -6.58 -2.91 11.29
C ALA A 235 -6.58 -3.17 9.77
N VAL A 236 -5.71 -4.06 9.30
CA VAL A 236 -5.67 -4.50 7.89
C VAL A 236 -6.98 -5.17 7.50
N ARG A 237 -7.47 -6.09 8.33
CA ARG A 237 -8.71 -6.85 8.11
C ARG A 237 -9.96 -5.97 8.14
N VAL A 238 -9.99 -4.95 8.99
CA VAL A 238 -11.08 -3.97 9.07
C VAL A 238 -11.16 -3.13 7.79
N LEU A 239 -10.02 -2.67 7.26
CA LEU A 239 -10.01 -1.93 6.00
C LEU A 239 -10.45 -2.82 4.83
N LEU A 240 -9.93 -4.05 4.72
CA LEU A 240 -10.36 -5.02 3.71
C LEU A 240 -11.86 -5.33 3.82
N GLY A 241 -12.37 -5.57 5.03
CA GLY A 241 -13.79 -5.83 5.29
C GLY A 241 -14.69 -4.66 4.89
N THR A 242 -14.23 -3.44 5.10
CA THR A 242 -14.92 -2.23 4.66
C THR A 242 -15.02 -2.17 3.14
N ILE A 243 -13.90 -2.41 2.43
CA ILE A 243 -13.88 -2.45 0.96
C ILE A 243 -14.76 -3.59 0.43
N ALA A 244 -14.67 -4.79 1.02
CA ALA A 244 -15.48 -5.95 0.65
C ALA A 244 -16.99 -5.66 0.76
N THR A 245 -17.40 -5.05 1.87
CA THR A 245 -18.79 -4.69 2.12
C THR A 245 -19.31 -3.68 1.09
N ARG A 246 -18.52 -2.65 0.79
CA ARG A 246 -18.87 -1.64 -0.21
C ARG A 246 -18.88 -2.21 -1.64
N ALA A 247 -17.91 -3.06 -1.95
CA ALA A 247 -17.85 -3.74 -3.24
C ALA A 247 -19.06 -4.65 -3.47
N ALA A 248 -19.46 -5.42 -2.46
CA ALA A 248 -20.62 -6.31 -2.54
C ALA A 248 -21.93 -5.57 -2.85
N GLN A 249 -22.12 -4.36 -2.29
CA GLN A 249 -23.27 -3.49 -2.60
C GLN A 249 -23.34 -3.08 -4.07
N LEU A 250 -22.22 -3.17 -4.80
CA LEU A 250 -22.08 -2.86 -6.23
C LEU A 250 -21.97 -4.11 -7.12
N ASP A 251 -22.36 -5.28 -6.61
CA ASP A 251 -22.19 -6.59 -7.29
C ASP A 251 -20.72 -6.88 -7.68
N ARG A 252 -19.77 -6.44 -6.84
CA ARG A 252 -18.34 -6.65 -7.05
C ARG A 252 -17.74 -7.52 -5.96
N ALA A 253 -16.83 -8.40 -6.35
CA ALA A 253 -16.00 -9.18 -5.42
C ALA A 253 -14.62 -8.55 -5.29
N ILE A 254 -13.99 -8.73 -4.15
CA ILE A 254 -12.58 -8.42 -3.95
C ILE A 254 -11.76 -9.69 -3.73
N GLU A 255 -10.51 -9.64 -4.17
CA GLU A 255 -9.46 -10.60 -3.85
C GLU A 255 -8.25 -9.78 -3.34
N PRO A 256 -7.85 -9.89 -2.07
CA PRO A 256 -6.66 -9.21 -1.60
C PRO A 256 -5.41 -9.67 -2.37
N ILE A 257 -4.63 -8.70 -2.88
CA ILE A 257 -3.35 -8.95 -3.54
C ILE A 257 -2.23 -8.85 -2.52
N LEU A 258 -2.18 -7.73 -1.81
CA LEU A 258 -1.21 -7.45 -0.76
C LEU A 258 -1.83 -6.48 0.25
N ALA A 259 -1.84 -6.85 1.52
CA ALA A 259 -2.41 -6.03 2.59
C ALA A 259 -1.45 -6.00 3.78
N LEU A 260 -1.03 -4.81 4.19
CA LEU A 260 0.01 -4.60 5.18
C LEU A 260 -0.35 -3.46 6.15
N PHE A 261 0.10 -3.60 7.39
CA PHE A 261 0.26 -2.49 8.32
C PHE A 261 1.71 -2.01 8.23
N ASP A 262 1.93 -0.82 7.67
CA ASP A 262 3.25 -0.31 7.34
C ASP A 262 3.60 0.92 8.21
N GLY A 263 3.97 0.66 9.43
CA GLY A 263 4.41 1.67 10.39
C GLY A 263 3.32 2.61 10.88
N HIS A 264 2.91 3.54 10.06
CA HIS A 264 1.97 4.59 10.42
C HIS A 264 0.68 4.57 9.60
N HIS A 265 0.54 3.59 8.72
CA HIS A 265 -0.62 3.47 7.85
C HIS A 265 -0.95 2.01 7.56
N VAL A 266 -2.20 1.78 7.19
CA VAL A 266 -2.64 0.52 6.59
C VAL A 266 -2.70 0.74 5.09
N ARG A 267 -2.08 -0.16 4.31
CA ARG A 267 -2.21 -0.15 2.86
C ARG A 267 -2.66 -1.51 2.36
N VAL A 268 -3.66 -1.49 1.51
CA VAL A 268 -4.22 -2.69 0.88
C VAL A 268 -4.30 -2.49 -0.63
N SER A 269 -3.91 -3.52 -1.37
CA SER A 269 -4.08 -3.65 -2.81
C SER A 269 -5.03 -4.80 -3.06
N VAL A 270 -6.18 -4.56 -3.68
CA VAL A 270 -7.22 -5.55 -3.92
C VAL A 270 -7.58 -5.62 -5.39
N LEU A 271 -7.68 -6.83 -5.92
CA LEU A 271 -8.27 -7.08 -7.23
C LEU A 271 -9.78 -7.07 -7.09
N VAL A 272 -10.44 -6.20 -7.85
CA VAL A 272 -11.89 -6.03 -7.85
C VAL A 272 -12.46 -6.60 -9.14
N ARG A 273 -13.43 -7.49 -9.03
CA ARG A 273 -14.12 -8.11 -10.19
C ARG A 273 -15.62 -7.88 -10.11
N LYS A 274 -16.27 -7.55 -11.23
CA LYS A 274 -17.73 -7.51 -11.30
C LYS A 274 -18.27 -8.95 -11.28
N SER A 275 -18.81 -9.39 -10.14
CA SER A 275 -19.31 -10.77 -9.93
C SER A 275 -20.24 -10.82 -8.73
N LYS A 276 -21.54 -11.07 -8.96
CA LYS A 276 -22.53 -11.29 -7.91
C LYS A 276 -22.18 -12.48 -7.02
N GLN A 277 -21.90 -13.63 -7.65
CA GLN A 277 -21.50 -14.84 -6.94
C GLN A 277 -20.22 -14.66 -6.14
N GLY A 278 -19.24 -13.88 -6.66
CA GLY A 278 -18.04 -13.55 -5.92
C GLY A 278 -18.32 -12.64 -4.72
N ALA A 279 -19.21 -11.66 -4.88
CA ALA A 279 -19.66 -10.80 -3.80
C ALA A 279 -20.35 -11.59 -2.67
N ASP A 280 -21.19 -12.57 -3.02
CA ASP A 280 -21.81 -13.47 -2.04
C ASP A 280 -20.75 -14.28 -1.27
N ARG A 281 -19.76 -14.86 -1.97
CA ARG A 281 -18.64 -15.56 -1.31
C ARG A 281 -17.81 -14.63 -0.42
N ASN A 282 -17.60 -13.37 -0.79
CA ASN A 282 -16.90 -12.42 0.08
C ASN A 282 -17.65 -12.16 1.39
N ARG A 283 -18.98 -12.24 1.40
CA ARG A 283 -19.76 -12.10 2.64
C ARG A 283 -19.51 -13.25 3.63
N GLU A 284 -19.22 -14.46 3.14
CA GLU A 284 -18.85 -15.61 3.95
C GLU A 284 -17.48 -15.44 4.61
N LEU A 285 -16.66 -14.55 4.08
CA LEU A 285 -15.33 -14.17 4.61
C LEU A 285 -15.39 -12.94 5.54
N MET A 286 -16.57 -12.48 5.91
CA MET A 286 -16.76 -11.45 6.93
C MET A 286 -17.04 -12.10 8.28
N GLY A 287 -16.32 -11.68 9.31
CA GLY A 287 -16.47 -12.28 10.63
C GLY A 287 -15.77 -11.47 11.73
N TRP A 288 -15.42 -12.17 12.78
CA TRP A 288 -14.88 -11.62 14.02
C TRP A 288 -13.67 -12.42 14.48
N ARG A 289 -12.67 -11.73 14.99
CA ARG A 289 -11.58 -12.36 15.74
C ARG A 289 -11.97 -12.45 17.20
N ILE A 290 -12.01 -13.65 17.74
CA ILE A 290 -12.37 -13.95 19.13
C ILE A 290 -11.09 -14.17 19.93
N ARG A 291 -10.93 -13.43 21.03
CA ARG A 291 -9.85 -13.67 22.00
C ARG A 291 -10.15 -14.97 22.76
N THR A 292 -9.18 -15.85 22.80
CA THR A 292 -9.27 -17.15 23.49
C THR A 292 -8.25 -17.26 24.63
N GLU A 293 -8.54 -18.02 25.66
CA GLU A 293 -7.59 -18.32 26.72
C GLU A 293 -6.69 -19.48 26.31
N GLY A 294 -5.36 -19.34 26.50
CA GLY A 294 -4.39 -20.38 26.18
C GLY A 294 -4.19 -20.67 24.69
N LYS A 295 -4.83 -19.88 23.80
CA LYS A 295 -4.68 -19.95 22.35
C LYS A 295 -4.54 -18.55 21.78
N PRO A 296 -3.93 -18.38 20.59
CA PRO A 296 -3.74 -17.05 20.03
C PRO A 296 -5.06 -16.33 19.76
N TYR A 297 -5.97 -16.91 19.02
CA TYR A 297 -7.32 -16.43 18.67
C TYR A 297 -8.08 -17.50 17.88
N LYS A 298 -9.36 -17.23 17.59
CA LYS A 298 -10.12 -17.90 16.52
C LYS A 298 -10.92 -16.89 15.72
N PHE A 299 -11.22 -17.22 14.48
CA PHE A 299 -12.21 -16.49 13.70
C PHE A 299 -13.60 -17.15 13.82
N SER A 300 -14.65 -16.32 13.77
CA SER A 300 -16.05 -16.78 13.74
C SER A 300 -16.87 -15.85 12.86
N VAL A 301 -17.67 -16.43 11.96
CA VAL A 301 -18.68 -15.69 11.16
C VAL A 301 -19.89 -15.35 12.04
N HIS A 302 -20.22 -16.25 12.97
CA HIS A 302 -21.38 -16.13 13.86
C HIS A 302 -20.97 -16.36 15.32
N PRO A 303 -20.36 -15.36 15.98
CA PRO A 303 -19.98 -15.50 17.38
C PRO A 303 -21.22 -15.60 18.28
N SER A 304 -21.12 -16.43 19.34
CA SER A 304 -22.13 -16.48 20.40
C SER A 304 -22.18 -15.16 21.19
N PRO A 305 -23.23 -14.89 21.97
CA PRO A 305 -23.27 -13.69 22.80
C PRO A 305 -22.08 -13.55 23.76
N GLU A 306 -21.60 -14.64 24.33
CA GLU A 306 -20.41 -14.64 25.21
C GLU A 306 -19.12 -14.33 24.44
N GLU A 307 -19.01 -14.85 23.22
CA GLU A 307 -17.86 -14.57 22.33
C GLU A 307 -17.84 -13.12 21.88
N MET A 308 -19.01 -12.50 21.64
CA MET A 308 -19.12 -11.09 21.24
C MET A 308 -18.53 -10.12 22.26
N GLU A 309 -18.48 -10.47 23.54
CA GLU A 309 -17.83 -9.65 24.57
C GLU A 309 -16.32 -9.57 24.35
N LYS A 310 -15.72 -10.65 23.81
CA LYS A 310 -14.28 -10.83 23.56
C LYS A 310 -13.92 -10.71 22.08
N ALA A 311 -14.85 -10.18 21.24
CA ALA A 311 -14.70 -10.13 19.80
C ALA A 311 -14.23 -8.77 19.29
N SER A 312 -13.33 -8.79 18.31
CA SER A 312 -12.92 -7.65 17.47
C SER A 312 -13.48 -7.85 16.06
N GLY A 313 -14.09 -6.81 15.48
CA GLY A 313 -14.72 -6.86 14.16
C GLY A 313 -16.03 -6.03 14.09
N PRO A 314 -16.86 -6.20 13.04
CA PRO A 314 -16.68 -7.14 11.93
C PRO A 314 -15.47 -6.76 11.05
N MET A 315 -14.84 -7.76 10.44
CA MET A 315 -13.66 -7.61 9.62
C MET A 315 -13.55 -8.73 8.57
N TRP A 316 -12.63 -8.59 7.63
CA TRP A 316 -12.26 -9.65 6.71
C TRP A 316 -11.51 -10.76 7.43
N ILE A 317 -11.97 -12.00 7.33
CA ILE A 317 -11.35 -13.16 7.97
C ILE A 317 -10.72 -14.15 6.96
N GLY A 318 -10.79 -13.82 5.68
CA GLY A 318 -10.16 -14.59 4.61
C GLY A 318 -8.66 -14.29 4.45
N PRO A 319 -8.06 -14.83 3.37
CA PRO A 319 -6.66 -14.58 3.02
C PRO A 319 -6.36 -13.08 2.85
N LEU A 320 -5.13 -12.69 3.20
CA LEU A 320 -4.68 -11.29 3.13
C LEU A 320 -3.89 -10.99 1.87
N TRP A 321 -3.31 -12.01 1.23
CA TRP A 321 -2.43 -11.87 0.07
C TRP A 321 -2.81 -12.85 -1.05
N ASN A 322 -2.37 -12.49 -2.27
CA ASN A 322 -2.33 -13.43 -3.38
C ASN A 322 -0.94 -14.10 -3.40
N GLY A 323 -0.88 -15.41 -3.13
CA GLY A 323 0.37 -16.14 -2.98
C GLY A 323 1.22 -16.14 -4.24
N GLU A 324 0.60 -16.25 -5.42
CA GLU A 324 1.31 -16.26 -6.69
C GLU A 324 1.95 -14.90 -7.01
N ILE A 325 1.20 -13.81 -6.89
CA ILE A 325 1.71 -12.46 -7.15
C ILE A 325 2.78 -12.08 -6.11
N CYS A 326 2.49 -12.29 -4.83
CA CYS A 326 3.40 -11.89 -3.76
C CYS A 326 4.71 -12.72 -3.74
N SER A 327 4.71 -13.96 -4.18
CA SER A 327 5.94 -14.78 -4.28
C SER A 327 6.95 -14.21 -5.29
N ARG A 328 6.51 -13.39 -6.24
CA ARG A 328 7.37 -12.71 -7.22
C ARG A 328 7.93 -11.38 -6.71
N LEU A 329 7.42 -10.86 -5.58
CA LEU A 329 7.91 -9.61 -4.97
C LEU A 329 9.18 -9.85 -4.15
N THR A 330 10.26 -10.27 -4.81
CA THR A 330 11.55 -10.52 -4.18
C THR A 330 12.39 -9.26 -4.04
N GLU A 331 13.35 -9.26 -3.12
CA GLU A 331 14.27 -8.13 -2.92
C GLU A 331 15.07 -7.82 -4.21
N ASP A 332 15.53 -8.85 -4.92
CA ASP A 332 16.31 -8.66 -6.16
C ASP A 332 15.46 -8.13 -7.30
N HIS A 333 14.21 -8.58 -7.43
CA HIS A 333 13.27 -8.02 -8.40
C HIS A 333 12.98 -6.55 -8.11
N ALA A 334 12.79 -6.17 -6.84
CA ALA A 334 12.57 -4.79 -6.45
C ALA A 334 13.76 -3.88 -6.78
N VAL A 335 14.98 -4.35 -6.53
CA VAL A 335 16.21 -3.63 -6.87
C VAL A 335 16.34 -3.48 -8.39
N ALA A 336 16.17 -4.56 -9.15
CA ALA A 336 16.26 -4.53 -10.61
C ALA A 336 15.25 -3.55 -11.24
N THR A 337 14.05 -3.46 -10.66
CA THR A 337 12.97 -2.59 -11.17
C THR A 337 13.13 -1.15 -10.72
N CYS A 338 13.37 -0.91 -9.43
CA CYS A 338 13.21 0.42 -8.83
C CYS A 338 14.51 1.16 -8.53
N LEU A 339 15.68 0.49 -8.42
CA LEU A 339 16.92 1.19 -8.06
C LEU A 339 17.38 2.13 -9.19
N ALA A 340 17.75 3.36 -8.83
CA ALA A 340 18.31 4.33 -9.74
C ALA A 340 19.59 3.77 -10.42
N ARG A 341 19.69 3.90 -11.74
CA ARG A 341 20.83 3.49 -12.54
C ARG A 341 21.84 4.63 -12.65
N VAL A 342 23.05 4.33 -13.11
CA VAL A 342 24.09 5.32 -13.35
C VAL A 342 23.59 6.48 -14.22
N LEU A 343 22.88 6.16 -15.32
CA LEU A 343 22.32 7.19 -16.22
C LEU A 343 21.27 8.08 -15.54
N ASP A 344 20.49 7.53 -14.59
CA ASP A 344 19.51 8.31 -13.84
C ASP A 344 20.24 9.29 -12.91
N ILE A 345 21.31 8.86 -12.24
CA ILE A 345 22.13 9.72 -11.37
C ILE A 345 22.86 10.81 -12.17
N GLU A 346 23.41 10.49 -13.34
CA GLU A 346 24.05 11.48 -14.23
C GLU A 346 23.06 12.57 -14.69
N LYS A 347 21.80 12.18 -14.98
CA LYS A 347 20.73 13.14 -15.30
C LYS A 347 20.40 14.00 -14.09
N GLY A 348 20.24 13.40 -12.92
CA GLY A 348 19.97 14.11 -11.67
C GLY A 348 21.06 15.12 -11.33
N ALA A 349 22.33 14.78 -11.56
CA ALA A 349 23.46 15.68 -11.32
C ALA A 349 23.37 16.95 -12.19
N LYS A 350 22.88 16.85 -13.44
CA LYS A 350 22.63 18.02 -14.30
C LYS A 350 21.52 18.93 -13.77
N LEU A 351 20.61 18.39 -12.97
CA LEU A 351 19.54 19.14 -12.32
C LEU A 351 19.95 19.70 -10.95
N GLY A 352 21.14 19.33 -10.46
CA GLY A 352 21.64 19.76 -9.16
C GLY A 352 21.55 18.70 -8.05
N LEU A 353 21.16 17.46 -8.36
CA LEU A 353 21.20 16.35 -7.40
C LEU A 353 22.64 16.10 -6.94
N GLN A 354 22.86 16.13 -5.64
CA GLN A 354 24.07 15.62 -5.02
C GLN A 354 23.79 14.18 -4.57
N TRP A 355 24.55 13.24 -5.12
CA TRP A 355 24.37 11.81 -4.86
C TRP A 355 25.72 11.14 -4.64
N SER A 356 25.87 10.55 -3.47
CA SER A 356 27.06 9.81 -3.06
C SER A 356 26.87 8.30 -3.21
N GLU A 357 27.95 7.54 -3.05
CA GLU A 357 27.88 6.09 -2.97
C GLU A 357 27.05 5.63 -1.74
N ASP A 358 27.15 6.33 -0.63
CA ASP A 358 26.37 6.05 0.57
C ASP A 358 24.87 6.23 0.33
N ASP A 359 24.46 7.23 -0.47
CA ASP A 359 23.05 7.43 -0.85
C ASP A 359 22.56 6.27 -1.72
N HIS A 360 23.41 5.75 -2.60
CA HIS A 360 23.07 4.60 -3.44
C HIS A 360 22.86 3.33 -2.59
N VAL A 361 23.78 3.04 -1.67
CA VAL A 361 23.68 1.92 -0.71
C VAL A 361 22.41 2.07 0.17
N TYR A 362 22.13 3.29 0.63
CA TYR A 362 20.93 3.58 1.39
C TYR A 362 19.66 3.30 0.58
N ALA A 363 19.58 3.80 -0.67
CA ALA A 363 18.44 3.61 -1.55
C ALA A 363 18.20 2.12 -1.85
N GLU A 364 19.24 1.35 -2.16
CA GLU A 364 19.12 -0.09 -2.37
C GLU A 364 18.58 -0.80 -1.11
N ARG A 365 19.12 -0.48 0.05
CA ARG A 365 18.66 -1.06 1.32
C ARG A 365 17.18 -0.78 1.59
N GLU A 366 16.71 0.44 1.35
CA GLU A 366 15.31 0.82 1.55
C GLU A 366 14.38 0.15 0.52
N ILE A 367 14.83 -0.03 -0.74
CA ILE A 367 14.08 -0.79 -1.75
C ILE A 367 13.97 -2.26 -1.33
N ARG A 368 15.07 -2.92 -0.94
CA ARG A 368 15.04 -4.29 -0.43
C ARG A 368 14.10 -4.43 0.77
N ARG A 369 14.21 -3.50 1.72
CA ARG A 369 13.36 -3.45 2.91
C ARG A 369 11.88 -3.35 2.59
N SER A 370 11.51 -2.67 1.50
CA SER A 370 10.10 -2.45 1.12
C SER A 370 9.34 -3.75 0.81
N VAL A 371 10.04 -4.81 0.40
CA VAL A 371 9.48 -6.12 0.05
C VAL A 371 10.00 -7.28 0.91
N ARG A 372 10.87 -6.96 1.88
CA ARG A 372 11.49 -7.97 2.73
C ARG A 372 10.44 -8.87 3.38
N HIS A 373 10.65 -10.17 3.35
CA HIS A 373 9.78 -11.23 3.84
C HIS A 373 8.44 -11.38 3.11
N ILE A 374 8.13 -10.58 2.06
CA ILE A 374 6.86 -10.72 1.36
C ILE A 374 6.81 -12.05 0.60
N ALA A 375 7.83 -12.34 -0.20
CA ALA A 375 7.86 -13.56 -1.01
C ALA A 375 7.83 -14.83 -0.13
N ASP A 376 8.56 -14.83 0.99
CA ASP A 376 8.62 -15.97 1.92
C ASP A 376 7.29 -16.20 2.64
N ALA A 377 6.59 -15.13 3.04
CA ALA A 377 5.32 -15.20 3.74
C ALA A 377 4.11 -15.39 2.80
N ALA A 378 4.28 -15.21 1.50
CA ALA A 378 3.19 -15.24 0.52
C ALA A 378 2.37 -16.53 0.53
N PRO A 379 2.96 -17.75 0.57
CA PRO A 379 2.18 -18.98 0.62
C PRO A 379 1.33 -19.11 1.89
N LEU A 380 1.82 -18.55 3.00
CA LEU A 380 1.13 -18.58 4.29
C LEU A 380 -0.04 -17.61 4.32
N LEU A 381 0.19 -16.33 3.98
CA LEU A 381 -0.85 -15.29 4.06
C LEU A 381 -1.91 -15.39 2.95
N SER A 382 -1.71 -16.27 1.99
CA SER A 382 -2.68 -16.62 0.94
C SER A 382 -3.58 -17.82 1.28
N SER A 383 -3.34 -18.47 2.40
CA SER A 383 -4.06 -19.68 2.83
C SER A 383 -4.39 -19.60 4.32
N GLU A 384 -5.03 -20.66 4.84
CA GLU A 384 -5.24 -20.79 6.27
C GLU A 384 -3.90 -21.01 6.99
N HIS A 385 -3.59 -20.20 7.96
CA HIS A 385 -2.34 -20.22 8.71
C HIS A 385 -2.56 -19.78 10.17
N LEU A 386 -1.62 -20.12 11.01
CA LEU A 386 -1.54 -19.61 12.37
C LEU A 386 -0.62 -18.38 12.39
N LEU A 387 -1.15 -17.24 12.83
CA LEU A 387 -0.38 -16.00 13.01
C LEU A 387 -0.03 -15.84 14.49
N LEU A 388 1.27 -15.77 14.80
CA LEU A 388 1.77 -15.74 16.17
C LEU A 388 2.65 -14.51 16.41
N PRO A 389 2.26 -13.62 17.35
CA PRO A 389 3.18 -12.61 17.85
C PRO A 389 4.34 -13.30 18.57
N PHE A 390 5.57 -13.00 18.19
CA PHE A 390 6.75 -13.63 18.79
C PHE A 390 6.85 -13.38 20.30
N ASP A 391 6.44 -12.17 20.71
CA ASP A 391 6.41 -11.77 22.13
C ASP A 391 5.38 -12.53 22.99
N LEU A 392 4.43 -13.23 22.36
CA LEU A 392 3.43 -14.03 23.06
C LEU A 392 3.96 -15.45 23.39
N LEU A 393 4.92 -15.93 22.65
CA LEU A 393 5.40 -17.31 22.68
C LEU A 393 6.00 -17.75 24.04
N PRO A 394 6.79 -16.91 24.78
CA PRO A 394 7.30 -17.31 26.09
C PRO A 394 6.18 -17.71 27.05
N ARG A 395 5.11 -16.92 27.06
CA ARG A 395 3.96 -17.14 27.92
C ARG A 395 3.16 -18.39 27.52
N LEU A 396 3.05 -18.66 26.21
CA LEU A 396 2.31 -19.83 25.71
C LEU A 396 3.09 -21.13 25.92
N ALA A 397 4.41 -21.09 25.76
CA ALA A 397 5.27 -22.28 25.93
C ALA A 397 5.70 -22.54 27.37
N ASP A 398 5.48 -21.54 28.26
CA ASP A 398 6.01 -21.56 29.65
C ASP A 398 7.52 -21.73 29.68
N VAL A 399 8.24 -20.92 28.89
CA VAL A 399 9.72 -20.95 28.80
C VAL A 399 10.29 -19.58 29.22
N GLY A 400 11.47 -19.65 29.88
CA GLY A 400 12.17 -18.49 30.40
C GLY A 400 12.93 -17.67 29.34
N SER A 401 13.24 -18.27 28.20
CA SER A 401 13.98 -17.62 27.11
C SER A 401 13.52 -18.13 25.74
N LEU A 402 13.57 -17.24 24.73
CA LEU A 402 13.30 -17.60 23.33
C LEU A 402 14.60 -17.80 22.54
N PRO A 403 14.62 -18.69 21.55
CA PRO A 403 15.61 -18.64 20.48
C PRO A 403 15.45 -17.33 19.67
N THR A 404 16.37 -17.05 18.74
CA THR A 404 16.08 -16.03 17.74
C THR A 404 14.90 -16.48 16.87
N MET A 405 14.19 -15.51 16.27
CA MET A 405 13.04 -15.81 15.42
C MET A 405 13.46 -16.70 14.24
N GLU A 406 14.61 -16.40 13.64
CA GLU A 406 15.18 -17.16 12.53
C GLU A 406 15.40 -18.63 12.91
N ARG A 407 15.99 -18.89 14.09
CA ARG A 407 16.20 -20.28 14.57
C ARG A 407 14.90 -21.06 14.78
N LEU A 408 13.84 -20.39 15.25
CA LEU A 408 12.53 -21.03 15.38
C LEU A 408 11.92 -21.32 14.00
N ILE A 409 12.02 -20.38 13.08
CA ILE A 409 11.55 -20.53 11.69
C ILE A 409 12.28 -21.70 11.02
N ASP A 410 13.60 -21.75 11.12
CA ASP A 410 14.42 -22.81 10.54
C ASP A 410 14.02 -24.18 11.10
N ALA A 411 13.90 -24.31 12.42
CA ALA A 411 13.52 -25.57 13.08
C ALA A 411 12.12 -26.06 12.66
N LEU A 412 11.15 -25.17 12.51
CA LEU A 412 9.80 -25.54 12.05
C LEU A 412 9.79 -25.93 10.57
N ASN A 413 10.55 -25.24 9.72
CA ASN A 413 10.72 -25.57 8.31
C ASN A 413 11.44 -26.93 8.13
N GLU A 414 12.49 -27.21 8.91
CA GLU A 414 13.20 -28.51 8.93
C GLU A 414 12.26 -29.64 9.38
N ALA A 415 11.33 -29.36 10.29
CA ALA A 415 10.30 -30.31 10.70
C ALA A 415 9.15 -30.47 9.66
N GLY A 416 9.24 -29.81 8.49
CA GLY A 416 8.26 -29.90 7.40
C GLY A 416 7.06 -28.97 7.53
N HIS A 417 7.11 -27.98 8.43
CA HIS A 417 6.05 -26.99 8.62
C HIS A 417 6.45 -25.65 8.05
N GLN A 418 5.89 -25.27 6.91
CA GLN A 418 6.16 -23.97 6.31
C GLN A 418 5.92 -22.85 7.33
N THR A 419 6.94 -22.03 7.53
CA THR A 419 6.96 -20.97 8.53
C THR A 419 7.77 -19.80 7.99
N ALA A 420 7.28 -18.58 8.15
CA ALA A 420 7.96 -17.37 7.71
C ALA A 420 7.70 -16.20 8.66
N ARG A 421 8.60 -15.23 8.65
CA ARG A 421 8.40 -13.93 9.28
C ARG A 421 7.41 -13.10 8.46
N VAL A 422 6.46 -12.47 9.15
CA VAL A 422 5.52 -11.53 8.52
C VAL A 422 6.10 -10.12 8.53
N PRO A 423 6.05 -9.37 7.42
CA PRO A 423 6.45 -7.97 7.39
C PRO A 423 5.43 -7.12 8.17
N ASP A 424 5.75 -6.84 9.42
CA ASP A 424 5.05 -5.94 10.34
C ASP A 424 6.10 -5.28 11.24
N LEU A 425 5.77 -4.16 11.84
CA LEU A 425 6.61 -3.51 12.86
C LEU A 425 6.79 -4.39 14.10
N ARG A 426 5.77 -5.16 14.46
CA ARG A 426 5.83 -6.15 15.52
C ARG A 426 6.39 -7.45 14.98
N PRO A 427 7.14 -8.19 15.78
CA PRO A 427 7.69 -9.48 15.36
C PRO A 427 6.58 -10.54 15.32
N PHE A 428 6.10 -10.88 14.12
CA PHE A 428 5.16 -11.96 13.88
C PHE A 428 5.78 -13.07 13.04
N ILE A 429 5.36 -14.31 13.33
CA ILE A 429 5.53 -15.45 12.43
C ILE A 429 4.16 -15.94 11.95
N ALA A 430 4.09 -16.35 10.69
CA ALA A 430 3.00 -17.13 10.15
C ALA A 430 3.48 -18.56 9.95
N THR A 431 2.65 -19.56 10.24
CA THR A 431 3.03 -20.97 10.13
C THR A 431 1.85 -21.88 9.84
N HIS A 432 2.11 -22.97 9.12
CA HIS A 432 1.18 -24.11 8.99
C HIS A 432 1.33 -25.13 10.11
N ALA A 433 2.32 -24.97 11.01
CA ALA A 433 2.47 -25.83 12.17
C ALA A 433 1.28 -25.68 13.13
N PRO A 434 0.76 -26.78 13.69
CA PRO A 434 -0.14 -26.71 14.85
C PRO A 434 0.52 -25.96 16.02
N LEU A 435 -0.27 -25.28 16.84
CA LEU A 435 0.27 -24.53 17.99
C LEU A 435 1.13 -25.42 18.90
N ASP A 436 0.67 -26.63 19.19
CA ASP A 436 1.39 -27.55 20.07
C ASP A 436 2.79 -27.90 19.52
N THR A 437 2.94 -28.07 18.22
CA THR A 437 4.23 -28.29 17.57
C THR A 437 5.16 -27.07 17.72
N VAL A 438 4.63 -25.85 17.57
CA VAL A 438 5.41 -24.63 17.82
C VAL A 438 5.90 -24.56 19.27
N LEU A 439 5.01 -24.88 20.23
CA LEU A 439 5.35 -24.86 21.65
C LEU A 439 6.35 -25.97 22.04
N GLU A 440 6.25 -27.15 21.45
CA GLU A 440 7.23 -28.22 21.62
C GLU A 440 8.61 -27.84 21.07
N ALA A 441 8.66 -27.24 19.87
CA ALA A 441 9.91 -26.75 19.32
C ALA A 441 10.56 -25.70 20.24
N LEU A 442 9.79 -24.76 20.80
CA LEU A 442 10.32 -23.79 21.76
C LEU A 442 10.89 -24.42 23.04
N ARG A 443 10.20 -25.39 23.62
CA ARG A 443 10.68 -26.11 24.82
C ARG A 443 11.97 -26.92 24.57
N SER A 444 12.14 -27.43 23.34
CA SER A 444 13.36 -28.16 22.98
C SER A 444 14.61 -27.27 22.99
N PHE A 445 14.49 -25.99 22.64
CA PHE A 445 15.61 -25.04 22.73
C PHE A 445 16.03 -24.70 24.16
N GLU A 446 15.13 -24.80 25.14
CA GLU A 446 15.46 -24.58 26.55
C GLU A 446 16.18 -25.77 27.16
N SER A 447 15.82 -27.00 26.73
CA SER A 447 16.43 -28.25 27.22
C SER A 447 17.86 -28.43 26.73
N THR A 448 18.32 -27.67 25.74
CA THR A 448 19.64 -27.80 25.11
C THR A 448 20.65 -26.78 25.67
N LYS A 449 20.25 -25.94 26.63
CA LYS A 449 21.12 -25.04 27.42
C LYS A 449 21.53 -25.66 28.74
#